data_903b9eb2379a24d473347353d1dd0ecc
#
_entry.id   903b9eb2379a24d473347353d1dd0ecc
#
_cell.length_a   1.000
_cell.length_b   1.000
_cell.length_c   1.000
_cell.angle_alpha   90.00
_cell.angle_beta   90.00
_cell.angle_gamma   90.00
#
_symmetry.space_group_name_H-M   'P 1'
#
loop_
_entity.id
_entity.type
_entity.pdbx_description
1 polymer ?
#
loop_
_entity_poly.entity_id
_entity_poly.type
_entity_poly.pdbx_seq_one_letter_code
_entity_poly.pdbx_strand_id
1 'polypeptide(L)'
;LMPGSRSMEIKRHWKIFEKTVEILQHQHKNLSFILLEGKNVEIKTNTNVIKIKENQYEAIGVADAAIVCSGTATLETAMLKCPMIVCYKLSTLTWIVAQMLSKVEHFSLVNLIAEETIVDEFLQKKMLPKNLSNGINELLKNENRDAIIKKYNQLIEKLKTKDNVYDSAAKYIYD
;
A
#
# COMPACT_ATOMS: atom_id res chain seq x y z
N LEU A 1 -7.48 -4.68 0.67
CA LEU A 1 -6.82 -4.89 -0.62
C LEU A 1 -6.96 -3.63 -1.47
N MET A 2 -5.83 -3.05 -1.90
CA MET A 2 -5.77 -1.82 -2.68
C MET A 2 -4.90 -2.07 -3.95
N PRO A 3 -5.47 -2.69 -5.00
CA PRO A 3 -4.70 -3.17 -6.16
C PRO A 3 -4.32 -2.07 -7.17
N GLY A 4 -4.67 -0.82 -6.88
CA GLY A 4 -4.44 0.35 -7.71
C GLY A 4 -5.74 1.01 -8.17
N SER A 5 -5.63 2.20 -8.77
CA SER A 5 -6.78 3.02 -9.21
C SER A 5 -6.99 2.97 -10.73
N ARG A 6 -6.00 2.53 -11.49
CA ARG A 6 -6.05 2.50 -12.96
C ARG A 6 -6.30 1.09 -13.48
N SER A 7 -7.14 0.96 -14.51
CA SER A 7 -7.50 -0.35 -15.10
C SER A 7 -6.29 -1.20 -15.50
N MET A 8 -5.21 -0.60 -16.02
CA MET A 8 -4.00 -1.32 -16.40
C MET A 8 -3.19 -1.83 -15.19
N GLU A 9 -3.16 -1.07 -14.10
CA GLU A 9 -2.55 -1.50 -12.84
C GLU A 9 -3.32 -2.69 -12.28
N ILE A 10 -4.64 -2.55 -12.17
CA ILE A 10 -5.53 -3.59 -11.65
C ILE A 10 -5.41 -4.88 -12.47
N LYS A 11 -5.46 -4.81 -13.80
CA LYS A 11 -5.28 -6.00 -14.65
C LYS A 11 -3.95 -6.73 -14.39
N ARG A 12 -2.90 -5.98 -14.03
CA ARG A 12 -1.57 -6.52 -13.78
C ARG A 12 -1.42 -7.11 -12.37
N HIS A 13 -2.09 -6.48 -11.39
CA HIS A 13 -1.94 -6.81 -9.98
C HIS A 13 -3.01 -7.79 -9.48
N TRP A 14 -4.27 -7.66 -9.94
CA TRP A 14 -5.42 -8.33 -9.33
C TRP A 14 -5.25 -9.84 -9.21
N LYS A 15 -4.79 -10.51 -10.27
CA LYS A 15 -4.58 -11.96 -10.23
C LYS A 15 -3.60 -12.43 -9.15
N ILE A 16 -2.65 -11.56 -8.79
CA ILE A 16 -1.68 -11.84 -7.70
C ILE A 16 -2.37 -11.64 -6.36
N PHE A 17 -3.15 -10.56 -6.21
CA PHE A 17 -3.94 -10.29 -5.01
C PHE A 17 -4.95 -11.40 -4.74
N GLU A 18 -5.70 -11.80 -5.76
CA GLU A 18 -6.70 -12.87 -5.66
C GLU A 18 -6.08 -14.18 -5.16
N LYS A 19 -4.96 -14.62 -5.74
CA LYS A 19 -4.22 -15.79 -5.27
C LYS A 19 -3.64 -15.61 -3.85
N THR A 20 -3.29 -14.39 -3.47
CA THR A 20 -2.83 -14.10 -2.09
C THR A 20 -4.00 -14.28 -1.12
N VAL A 21 -5.19 -13.81 -1.47
CA VAL A 21 -6.41 -14.00 -0.68
C VAL A 21 -6.71 -15.50 -0.51
N GLU A 22 -6.64 -16.29 -1.58
CA GLU A 22 -6.85 -17.75 -1.51
C GLU A 22 -5.89 -18.41 -0.52
N ILE A 23 -4.59 -18.05 -0.56
CA ILE A 23 -3.60 -18.59 0.38
C ILE A 23 -3.96 -18.20 1.82
N LEU A 24 -4.27 -16.94 2.06
CA LEU A 24 -4.59 -16.45 3.40
C LEU A 24 -5.90 -17.05 3.95
N GLN A 25 -6.92 -17.25 3.10
CA GLN A 25 -8.16 -17.93 3.48
C GLN A 25 -7.93 -19.40 3.87
N HIS A 26 -6.98 -20.07 3.23
CA HIS A 26 -6.59 -21.42 3.63
C HIS A 26 -5.85 -21.46 4.97
N GLN A 27 -5.02 -20.45 5.24
CA GLN A 27 -4.23 -20.36 6.47
C GLN A 27 -5.04 -19.88 7.67
N HIS A 28 -6.02 -18.99 7.45
CA HIS A 28 -6.78 -18.31 8.50
C HIS A 28 -8.27 -18.31 8.17
N LYS A 29 -9.05 -19.07 8.90
CA LYS A 29 -10.52 -19.17 8.68
C LYS A 29 -11.29 -17.92 9.12
N ASN A 30 -10.70 -17.09 9.97
CA ASN A 30 -11.37 -15.93 10.58
C ASN A 30 -11.01 -14.60 9.93
N LEU A 31 -10.23 -14.60 8.83
CA LEU A 31 -9.92 -13.38 8.11
C LEU A 31 -11.07 -12.98 7.17
N SER A 32 -11.45 -11.71 7.25
CA SER A 32 -12.31 -11.05 6.27
C SER A 32 -11.47 -10.17 5.35
N PHE A 33 -11.85 -10.11 4.08
CA PHE A 33 -11.10 -9.35 3.08
C PHE A 33 -11.96 -8.23 2.52
N ILE A 34 -11.44 -7.00 2.58
CA ILE A 34 -12.06 -5.81 2.00
C ILE A 34 -11.27 -5.44 0.74
N LEU A 35 -11.97 -5.27 -0.37
CA LEU A 35 -11.43 -4.80 -1.64
C LEU A 35 -11.90 -3.37 -1.88
N LEU A 36 -10.97 -2.42 -1.90
CA LEU A 36 -11.25 -1.03 -2.25
C LEU A 36 -11.21 -0.88 -3.77
N GLU A 37 -12.34 -0.54 -4.35
CA GLU A 37 -12.48 -0.31 -5.79
C GLU A 37 -12.50 1.19 -6.10
N GLY A 38 -11.80 1.60 -7.15
CA GLY A 38 -11.91 2.97 -7.68
C GLY A 38 -13.33 3.26 -8.20
N LYS A 39 -13.75 4.54 -8.17
CA LYS A 39 -15.11 4.95 -8.56
C LYS A 39 -15.57 4.39 -9.92
N ASN A 40 -14.67 4.32 -10.89
CA ASN A 40 -14.98 3.91 -12.28
C ASN A 40 -14.39 2.55 -12.64
N VAL A 41 -14.07 1.72 -11.64
CA VAL A 41 -13.47 0.41 -11.87
C VAL A 41 -14.28 -0.64 -11.12
N GLU A 42 -14.62 -1.71 -11.82
CA GLU A 42 -15.19 -2.90 -11.25
C GLU A 42 -14.22 -4.07 -11.41
N ILE A 43 -13.86 -4.70 -10.30
CA ILE A 43 -12.93 -5.82 -10.28
C ILE A 43 -13.72 -7.11 -10.16
N LYS A 44 -13.74 -7.91 -11.22
CA LYS A 44 -14.33 -9.26 -11.16
C LYS A 44 -13.40 -10.17 -10.37
N THR A 45 -13.98 -10.91 -9.43
CA THR A 45 -13.25 -11.83 -8.55
C THR A 45 -14.05 -13.09 -8.29
N ASN A 46 -13.35 -14.20 -8.09
CA ASN A 46 -13.90 -15.47 -7.67
C ASN A 46 -13.71 -15.73 -6.17
N THR A 47 -12.98 -14.84 -5.47
CA THR A 47 -12.75 -14.95 -4.03
C THR A 47 -13.84 -14.22 -3.25
N ASN A 48 -14.08 -14.66 -2.01
CA ASN A 48 -15.02 -14.00 -1.12
C ASN A 48 -14.36 -12.76 -0.51
N VAL A 49 -14.67 -11.58 -1.08
CA VAL A 49 -14.20 -10.28 -0.63
C VAL A 49 -15.35 -9.28 -0.55
N ILE A 50 -15.33 -8.40 0.44
CA ILE A 50 -16.29 -7.30 0.59
C ILE A 50 -15.78 -6.14 -0.27
N LYS A 51 -16.53 -5.76 -1.30
CA LYS A 51 -16.17 -4.65 -2.20
C LYS A 51 -16.68 -3.33 -1.65
N ILE A 52 -15.81 -2.33 -1.56
CA ILE A 52 -16.13 -0.99 -1.08
C ILE A 52 -15.66 0.05 -2.10
N LYS A 53 -16.57 0.96 -2.49
CA LYS A 53 -16.29 2.11 -3.36
C LYS A 53 -16.34 3.45 -2.62
N GLU A 54 -17.15 3.53 -1.59
CA GLU A 54 -17.33 4.70 -0.74
C GLU A 54 -16.80 4.40 0.67
N ASN A 55 -16.57 5.44 1.49
CA ASN A 55 -16.08 5.29 2.87
C ASN A 55 -14.78 4.45 2.96
N GLN A 56 -13.87 4.65 2.00
CA GLN A 56 -12.64 3.86 1.92
C GLN A 56 -11.70 4.14 3.09
N TYR A 57 -11.67 5.36 3.61
CA TYR A 57 -10.84 5.72 4.76
C TYR A 57 -11.28 5.00 6.04
N GLU A 58 -12.58 4.88 6.24
CA GLU A 58 -13.14 4.12 7.37
C GLU A 58 -12.77 2.64 7.24
N ALA A 59 -12.87 2.08 6.03
CA ALA A 59 -12.48 0.70 5.76
C ALA A 59 -10.98 0.44 6.00
N ILE A 60 -10.11 1.40 5.64
CA ILE A 60 -8.67 1.31 5.93
C ILE A 60 -8.44 1.42 7.45
N GLY A 61 -9.11 2.34 8.13
CA GLY A 61 -8.93 2.60 9.56
C GLY A 61 -9.30 1.44 10.47
N VAL A 62 -10.22 0.56 10.03
CA VAL A 62 -10.63 -0.63 10.80
C VAL A 62 -9.87 -1.90 10.40
N ALA A 63 -9.06 -1.85 9.35
CA ALA A 63 -8.32 -3.01 8.88
C ALA A 63 -7.11 -3.32 9.77
N ASP A 64 -6.87 -4.62 10.01
CA ASP A 64 -5.70 -5.08 10.76
C ASP A 64 -4.41 -5.01 9.95
N ALA A 65 -4.50 -5.23 8.64
CA ALA A 65 -3.37 -5.13 7.71
C ALA A 65 -3.86 -4.83 6.28
N ALA A 66 -3.01 -4.24 5.45
CA ALA A 66 -3.32 -3.92 4.07
C ALA A 66 -2.25 -4.39 3.08
N ILE A 67 -2.70 -4.79 1.89
CA ILE A 67 -1.85 -4.95 0.70
C ILE A 67 -2.14 -3.75 -0.20
N VAL A 68 -1.14 -2.88 -0.38
CA VAL A 68 -1.31 -1.59 -1.06
C VAL A 68 -0.43 -1.53 -2.30
N CYS A 69 -1.03 -1.18 -3.43
CA CYS A 69 -0.26 -0.83 -4.61
C CYS A 69 0.45 0.51 -4.39
N SER A 70 1.74 0.58 -4.74
CA SER A 70 2.55 1.80 -4.53
C SER A 70 1.90 3.03 -5.19
N GLY A 71 1.85 4.13 -4.45
CA GLY A 71 1.26 5.42 -4.82
C GLY A 71 0.92 6.24 -3.58
N THR A 72 0.13 7.30 -3.74
CA THR A 72 -0.34 8.16 -2.63
C THR A 72 -1.13 7.39 -1.57
N ALA A 73 -1.81 6.32 -1.98
CA ALA A 73 -2.55 5.45 -1.08
C ALA A 73 -1.69 4.85 0.06
N THR A 74 -0.38 4.71 -0.13
CA THR A 74 0.53 4.25 0.93
C THR A 74 0.60 5.27 2.08
N LEU A 75 0.65 6.55 1.75
CA LEU A 75 0.66 7.62 2.75
C LEU A 75 -0.69 7.70 3.48
N GLU A 76 -1.80 7.64 2.75
CA GLU A 76 -3.14 7.62 3.32
C GLU A 76 -3.32 6.46 4.30
N THR A 77 -2.86 5.26 3.92
CA THR A 77 -2.90 4.06 4.76
C THR A 77 -2.06 4.22 6.03
N ALA A 78 -0.86 4.82 5.93
CA ALA A 78 0.00 5.09 7.08
C ALA A 78 -0.62 6.13 8.03
N MET A 79 -1.24 7.20 7.49
CA MET A 79 -1.94 8.22 8.27
C MET A 79 -3.12 7.63 9.05
N LEU A 80 -3.79 6.64 8.50
CA LEU A 80 -4.86 5.89 9.16
C LEU A 80 -4.33 4.77 10.08
N LYS A 81 -3.01 4.67 10.24
CA LYS A 81 -2.32 3.70 11.11
C LYS A 81 -2.63 2.24 10.80
N CYS A 82 -2.99 1.94 9.56
CA CYS A 82 -3.16 0.56 9.12
C CYS A 82 -1.81 -0.02 8.67
N PRO A 83 -1.29 -1.06 9.33
CA PRO A 83 -0.07 -1.74 8.89
C PRO A 83 -0.22 -2.26 7.48
N MET A 84 0.81 -2.09 6.64
CA MET A 84 0.70 -2.49 5.25
C MET A 84 1.99 -3.11 4.72
N ILE A 85 1.83 -3.91 3.69
CA ILE A 85 2.87 -4.21 2.73
C ILE A 85 2.58 -3.46 1.44
N VAL A 86 3.64 -3.01 0.78
CA VAL A 86 3.53 -2.30 -0.49
C VAL A 86 3.97 -3.20 -1.63
N CYS A 87 3.23 -3.18 -2.72
CA CYS A 87 3.58 -3.97 -3.90
C CYS A 87 3.39 -3.15 -5.17
N TYR A 88 4.17 -3.46 -6.19
CA TYR A 88 4.01 -2.84 -7.50
C TYR A 88 4.68 -3.65 -8.62
N LYS A 89 4.03 -3.66 -9.77
CA LYS A 89 4.53 -4.33 -10.96
C LYS A 89 4.36 -3.44 -12.18
N LEU A 90 5.47 -2.97 -12.71
CA LEU A 90 5.55 -2.24 -13.98
C LEU A 90 5.61 -3.20 -15.17
N SER A 91 5.44 -2.69 -16.38
CA SER A 91 5.85 -3.43 -17.58
C SER A 91 7.36 -3.64 -17.56
N THR A 92 7.83 -4.71 -18.18
CA THR A 92 9.28 -5.04 -18.21
C THR A 92 10.11 -3.89 -18.79
N LEU A 93 9.62 -3.26 -19.86
CA LEU A 93 10.30 -2.12 -20.48
C LEU A 93 10.36 -0.92 -19.55
N THR A 94 9.23 -0.56 -18.95
CA THR A 94 9.17 0.57 -18.01
C THR A 94 10.06 0.32 -16.79
N TRP A 95 10.15 -0.91 -16.31
CA TRP A 95 11.00 -1.28 -15.19
C TRP A 95 12.49 -1.11 -15.51
N ILE A 96 12.93 -1.58 -16.70
CA ILE A 96 14.33 -1.43 -17.16
C ILE A 96 14.70 0.06 -17.23
N VAL A 97 13.82 0.88 -17.82
CA VAL A 97 14.04 2.34 -17.91
C VAL A 97 14.09 2.97 -16.51
N ALA A 98 13.15 2.60 -15.63
CA ALA A 98 13.13 3.11 -14.26
C ALA A 98 14.40 2.75 -13.48
N GLN A 99 14.92 1.52 -13.63
CA GLN A 99 16.18 1.11 -12.99
C GLN A 99 17.41 1.86 -13.55
N MET A 100 17.41 2.21 -14.83
CA MET A 100 18.50 2.98 -15.43
C MET A 100 18.51 4.43 -14.99
N LEU A 101 17.33 5.01 -14.72
CA LEU A 101 17.16 6.42 -14.41
C LEU A 101 17.15 6.72 -12.90
N SER A 102 16.84 5.75 -12.05
CA SER A 102 16.68 5.99 -10.62
C SER A 102 17.65 5.17 -9.77
N LYS A 103 18.41 5.89 -8.92
CA LYS A 103 19.16 5.33 -7.79
C LYS A 103 18.27 5.27 -6.52
N VAL A 104 16.94 5.17 -6.69
CA VAL A 104 16.01 5.26 -5.57
C VAL A 104 15.99 3.94 -4.80
N GLU A 105 16.31 3.98 -3.52
CA GLU A 105 16.31 2.81 -2.63
C GLU A 105 14.89 2.37 -2.25
N HIS A 106 13.93 3.30 -2.21
CA HIS A 106 12.55 3.07 -1.80
C HIS A 106 11.55 3.47 -2.89
N PHE A 107 10.44 2.73 -2.98
CA PHE A 107 9.38 2.95 -3.98
C PHE A 107 8.04 3.39 -3.38
N SER A 108 7.80 3.14 -2.09
CA SER A 108 6.64 3.68 -1.39
C SER A 108 6.94 5.08 -0.88
N LEU A 109 5.95 5.96 -0.92
CA LEU A 109 6.09 7.30 -0.35
C LEU A 109 6.38 7.25 1.15
N VAL A 110 5.90 6.25 1.86
CA VAL A 110 6.15 6.05 3.29
C VAL A 110 7.64 5.86 3.56
N ASN A 111 8.29 4.91 2.88
CA ASN A 111 9.72 4.64 3.06
C ASN A 111 10.58 5.80 2.52
N LEU A 112 10.16 6.39 1.38
CA LEU A 112 10.88 7.50 0.75
C LEU A 112 10.94 8.74 1.65
N ILE A 113 9.81 9.13 2.25
CA ILE A 113 9.74 10.31 3.13
C ILE A 113 10.38 10.02 4.49
N ALA A 114 10.26 8.79 4.96
CA ALA A 114 10.92 8.38 6.20
C ALA A 114 12.45 8.29 6.06
N GLU A 115 12.96 8.09 4.83
CA GLU A 115 14.37 7.78 4.53
C GLU A 115 14.84 6.47 5.20
N GLU A 116 13.88 5.59 5.49
CA GLU A 116 14.11 4.27 6.07
C GLU A 116 13.04 3.27 5.61
N THR A 117 13.32 1.97 5.73
CA THR A 117 12.35 0.92 5.48
C THR A 117 11.40 0.80 6.68
N ILE A 118 10.20 1.38 6.57
CA ILE A 118 9.10 1.21 7.54
C ILE A 118 8.20 0.05 7.12
N VAL A 119 7.92 -0.07 5.81
CA VAL A 119 7.03 -1.07 5.24
C VAL A 119 7.76 -1.92 4.21
N ASP A 120 7.45 -3.20 4.15
CA ASP A 120 8.02 -4.12 3.16
C ASP A 120 7.52 -3.79 1.75
N GLU A 121 8.44 -3.81 0.78
CA GLU A 121 8.17 -3.55 -0.63
C GLU A 121 8.39 -4.79 -1.50
N PHE A 122 7.31 -5.27 -2.10
CA PHE A 122 7.32 -6.43 -3.00
C PHE A 122 7.19 -5.97 -4.46
N LEU A 123 8.32 -5.75 -5.11
CA LEU A 123 8.37 -5.20 -6.46
C LEU A 123 8.65 -6.29 -7.50
N GLN A 124 8.06 -6.16 -8.68
CA GLN A 124 8.35 -6.98 -9.86
C GLN A 124 8.36 -8.49 -9.58
N LYS A 125 9.54 -9.12 -9.61
CA LYS A 125 9.73 -10.55 -9.37
C LYS A 125 9.43 -10.96 -7.92
N LYS A 126 9.52 -10.03 -6.96
CA LYS A 126 9.18 -10.26 -5.54
C LYS A 126 7.67 -10.20 -5.29
N MET A 127 6.89 -9.58 -6.19
CA MET A 127 5.43 -9.53 -6.09
C MET A 127 4.82 -10.87 -6.47
N LEU A 128 4.88 -11.82 -5.55
CA LEU A 128 4.34 -13.18 -5.67
C LEU A 128 3.31 -13.43 -4.57
N PRO A 129 2.24 -14.21 -4.83
CA PRO A 129 1.20 -14.49 -3.84
C PRO A 129 1.75 -15.01 -2.50
N LYS A 130 2.72 -15.92 -2.54
CA LYS A 130 3.39 -16.47 -1.35
C LYS A 130 4.14 -15.39 -0.55
N ASN A 131 4.82 -14.49 -1.23
CA ASN A 131 5.56 -13.42 -0.54
C ASN A 131 4.61 -12.42 0.12
N LEU A 132 3.54 -12.03 -0.59
CA LEU A 132 2.52 -11.13 -0.06
C LEU A 132 1.79 -11.77 1.13
N SER A 133 1.43 -13.06 1.05
CA SER A 133 0.78 -13.74 2.17
C SER A 133 1.70 -13.86 3.39
N ASN A 134 2.99 -14.13 3.20
CA ASN A 134 3.96 -14.12 4.30
C ASN A 134 4.10 -12.73 4.93
N GLY A 135 4.18 -11.67 4.11
CA GLY A 135 4.22 -10.29 4.62
C GLY A 135 2.99 -9.92 5.44
N ILE A 136 1.79 -10.31 5.00
CA ILE A 136 0.56 -10.12 5.80
C ILE A 136 0.61 -10.92 7.09
N ASN A 137 1.05 -12.18 7.07
CA ASN A 137 1.18 -12.99 8.28
C ASN A 137 2.12 -12.36 9.31
N GLU A 138 3.20 -11.70 8.86
CA GLU A 138 4.08 -10.96 9.77
C GLU A 138 3.39 -9.72 10.37
N LEU A 139 2.59 -8.99 9.57
CA LEU A 139 1.85 -7.81 10.05
C LEU A 139 0.75 -8.15 11.06
N LEU A 140 0.18 -9.36 10.98
CA LEU A 140 -0.86 -9.81 11.91
C LEU A 140 -0.30 -10.18 13.29
N LYS A 141 1.03 -10.23 13.47
CA LYS A 141 1.65 -10.39 14.78
C LYS A 141 1.64 -9.07 15.54
N ASN A 142 1.13 -9.07 16.77
CA ASN A 142 0.95 -7.84 17.55
C ASN A 142 2.24 -7.02 17.69
N GLU A 143 3.39 -7.68 17.94
CA GLU A 143 4.69 -7.02 18.09
C GLU A 143 5.09 -6.21 16.83
N ASN A 144 4.90 -6.77 15.65
CA ASN A 144 5.22 -6.14 14.38
C ASN A 144 4.25 -4.98 14.08
N ARG A 145 2.96 -5.16 14.39
CA ARG A 145 1.93 -4.14 14.24
C ARG A 145 2.27 -2.89 15.06
N ASP A 146 2.56 -3.06 16.34
CA ASP A 146 2.86 -1.94 17.24
C ASP A 146 4.13 -1.20 16.83
N ALA A 147 5.16 -1.93 16.40
CA ALA A 147 6.40 -1.35 15.90
C ALA A 147 6.16 -0.46 14.66
N ILE A 148 5.36 -0.93 13.70
CA ILE A 148 5.02 -0.18 12.49
C ILE A 148 4.18 1.04 12.83
N ILE A 149 3.16 0.92 13.67
CA ILE A 149 2.32 2.05 14.09
C ILE A 149 3.15 3.13 14.77
N LYS A 150 4.13 2.76 15.59
CA LYS A 150 5.07 3.71 16.20
C LYS A 150 5.85 4.49 15.14
N LYS A 151 6.36 3.82 14.12
CA LYS A 151 7.06 4.47 13.00
C LYS A 151 6.14 5.36 12.16
N TYR A 152 4.89 4.96 11.94
CA TYR A 152 3.89 5.83 11.29
C TYR A 152 3.62 7.10 12.08
N ASN A 153 3.53 7.03 13.40
CA ASN A 153 3.37 8.23 14.23
C ASN A 153 4.58 9.18 14.07
N GLN A 154 5.80 8.67 14.02
CA GLN A 154 7.00 9.48 13.77
C GLN A 154 6.99 10.12 12.37
N LEU A 155 6.57 9.37 11.35
CA LEU A 155 6.43 9.89 9.98
C LEU A 155 5.36 11.00 9.93
N ILE A 156 4.21 10.81 10.57
CA ILE A 156 3.13 11.79 10.63
C ILE A 156 3.60 13.08 11.29
N GLU A 157 4.38 12.98 12.38
CA GLU A 157 4.96 14.17 13.03
C GLU A 157 5.94 14.92 12.11
N LYS A 158 6.76 14.21 11.31
CA LYS A 158 7.63 14.84 10.29
C LYS A 158 6.83 15.58 9.21
N LEU A 159 5.62 15.08 8.87
CA LEU A 159 4.76 15.67 7.84
C LEU A 159 3.95 16.87 8.34
N LYS A 160 3.83 17.06 9.66
CA LYS A 160 3.16 18.23 10.22
C LYS A 160 4.01 19.48 9.96
N THR A 161 3.54 20.34 9.10
CA THR A 161 4.13 21.68 8.91
C THR A 161 3.63 22.61 10.00
N LYS A 162 4.52 23.44 10.56
CA LYS A 162 4.12 24.49 11.53
C LYS A 162 3.35 25.62 10.85
N ASP A 163 3.55 25.80 9.55
CA ASP A 163 2.97 26.86 8.74
C ASP A 163 1.85 26.30 7.83
N ASN A 164 0.96 27.19 7.40
CA ASN A 164 -0.03 26.85 6.39
C ASN A 164 0.69 26.35 5.11
N VAL A 165 0.33 25.17 4.65
CA VAL A 165 0.94 24.52 3.47
C VAL A 165 0.89 25.43 2.23
N TYR A 166 -0.19 26.22 2.08
CA TYR A 166 -0.35 27.15 0.97
C TYR A 166 0.62 28.33 1.08
N ASP A 167 0.85 28.88 2.27
CA ASP A 167 1.78 29.98 2.51
C ASP A 167 3.21 29.52 2.30
N SER A 168 3.55 28.31 2.76
CA SER A 168 4.86 27.70 2.51
C SER A 168 5.11 27.45 1.03
N ALA A 169 4.13 26.90 0.30
CA ALA A 169 4.23 26.68 -1.14
C ALA A 169 4.35 27.99 -1.92
N ALA A 170 3.58 29.02 -1.57
CA ALA A 170 3.65 30.33 -2.19
C ALA A 170 5.04 30.95 -2.04
N LYS A 171 5.66 30.82 -0.86
CA LYS A 171 7.02 31.34 -0.60
C LYS A 171 8.08 30.71 -1.53
N TYR A 172 7.99 29.38 -1.78
CA TYR A 172 8.90 28.69 -2.71
C TYR A 172 8.68 29.03 -4.19
N ILE A 173 7.54 29.62 -4.56
CA ILE A 173 7.25 30.01 -5.95
C ILE A 173 7.70 31.45 -6.23
N TYR A 174 7.76 32.29 -5.19
CA TYR A 174 8.08 33.73 -5.33
C TYR A 174 9.53 34.10 -4.94
N ASP A 175 10.30 33.16 -4.38
CA ASP A 175 11.76 33.25 -4.20
C ASP A 175 12.50 32.61 -5.39
#